data_f71965db71aa0328ec3795a87c29b4f2
#
_entry.id   f71965db71aa0328ec3795a87c29b4f2
#
_cell.length_a   1.000
_cell.length_b   1.000
_cell.length_c   1.000
_cell.angle_alpha   90.00
_cell.angle_beta   90.00
_cell.angle_gamma   90.00
#
_symmetry.space_group_name_H-M   'P 1'
#
loop_
_entity.id
_entity.type
_entity.pdbx_description
1 polymer ?
#
loop_
_entity_poly.entity_id
_entity_poly.type
_entity_poly.pdbx_seq_one_letter_code
_entity_poly.pdbx_strand_id
1 'polypeptide(L)'
;MALAFLMPVNVVGAEKKDKSEKSPAVVAFVKKSHDFGNIKENGGPVSYEFVFTNEGERPLVIISATASCGCTMPSYPKAPIAPGKSEKIRVTYLPKGRPGEFNKSVRVRTNDPKNKKITLHISGVVVP
;
A
#
# COMPACT_ATOMS: atom_id res chain seq x y z
N MET A 1 21.20 -60.02 -3.58
CA MET A 1 21.02 -59.63 -3.41
C MET A 1 20.53 -58.51 -3.41
N ALA A 2 20.23 -57.99 -3.44
CA ALA A 2 19.85 -57.20 -3.46
C ALA A 2 19.56 -56.15 -3.26
N LEU A 3 19.34 -55.58 -3.23
CA LEU A 3 19.08 -54.77 -3.07
C LEU A 3 18.66 -53.67 -3.06
N ALA A 4 18.59 -53.28 -3.05
CA ALA A 4 18.30 -52.46 -3.08
C ALA A 4 17.83 -51.45 -3.00
N PHE A 5 17.64 -50.93 -2.95
CA PHE A 5 17.25 -50.06 -2.78
C PHE A 5 16.76 -49.11 -2.75
N LEU A 6 16.68 -48.58 -2.84
CA LEU A 6 16.31 -47.82 -2.75
C LEU A 6 15.95 -46.74 -2.69
N MET A 7 15.85 -46.15 -2.63
CA MET A 7 15.58 -45.22 -2.48
C MET A 7 15.02 -44.35 -2.57
N PRO A 8 14.96 -43.77 -2.56
CA PRO A 8 14.58 -43.00 -2.55
C PRO A 8 14.01 -42.06 -2.52
N VAL A 9 13.87 -41.61 -2.45
CA VAL A 9 13.37 -40.92 -2.41
C VAL A 9 12.99 -39.94 -2.18
N ASN A 10 12.77 -39.43 -2.01
CA ASN A 10 12.32 -38.62 -1.72
C ASN A 10 12.29 -37.52 -1.87
N VAL A 11 12.53 -36.95 -1.80
CA VAL A 11 12.56 -36.06 -2.14
C VAL A 11 11.64 -35.29 -2.38
N VAL A 12 11.23 -35.32 -2.53
CA VAL A 12 10.19 -34.99 -2.77
C VAL A 12 9.72 -33.81 -2.22
N GLY A 13 9.70 -33.59 -1.23
CA GLY A 13 9.16 -32.48 -0.70
C GLY A 13 9.48 -31.22 -1.34
N ALA A 14 10.58 -31.08 -1.72
CA ALA A 14 11.00 -29.84 -2.25
C ALA A 14 10.12 -29.34 -3.30
N GLU A 15 9.64 -30.16 -4.09
CA GLU A 15 8.90 -29.70 -5.12
C GLU A 15 7.63 -29.21 -4.76
N LYS A 16 7.26 -29.33 -3.60
CA LYS A 16 6.03 -28.86 -3.25
C LYS A 16 5.87 -27.45 -3.42
N LYS A 17 6.85 -26.71 -3.73
CA LYS A 17 6.72 -25.31 -3.93
C LYS A 17 6.01 -24.99 -5.19
N ASP A 18 4.85 -25.45 -5.38
CA ASP A 18 4.12 -25.10 -6.57
C ASP A 18 3.43 -23.77 -6.34
N LYS A 19 2.59 -23.38 -7.30
CA LYS A 19 1.98 -22.09 -7.24
C LYS A 19 1.12 -21.89 -6.06
N SER A 20 0.51 -22.92 -5.58
CA SER A 20 -0.39 -22.74 -4.47
C SER A 20 0.36 -22.39 -3.20
N GLU A 21 1.68 -22.55 -3.20
CA GLU A 21 2.47 -22.23 -2.03
C GLU A 21 3.19 -20.90 -2.11
N LYS A 22 2.91 -20.11 -3.10
CA LYS A 22 3.51 -18.79 -3.17
C LYS A 22 3.02 -17.96 -2.01
N SER A 23 3.87 -17.09 -1.52
CA SER A 23 3.46 -16.17 -0.49
C SER A 23 2.42 -15.22 -1.03
N PRO A 24 1.55 -14.71 -0.20
CA PRO A 24 0.52 -13.79 -0.66
C PRO A 24 1.12 -12.46 -1.10
N ALA A 25 0.28 -11.60 -1.64
CA ALA A 25 0.68 -10.23 -1.90
C ALA A 25 1.07 -9.57 -0.58
N VAL A 26 2.10 -8.74 -0.61
CA VAL A 26 2.56 -8.04 0.59
C VAL A 26 2.75 -6.58 0.20
N VAL A 27 2.00 -5.70 0.87
CA VAL A 27 2.13 -4.28 0.61
C VAL A 27 3.13 -3.68 1.59
N ALA A 28 4.13 -3.00 1.06
CA ALA A 28 5.15 -2.37 1.88
C ALA A 28 5.24 -0.90 1.52
N PHE A 29 4.77 -0.04 2.41
CA PHE A 29 4.82 1.40 2.20
C PHE A 29 6.15 1.95 2.70
N VAL A 30 6.72 2.87 1.93
CA VAL A 30 7.93 3.58 2.37
C VAL A 30 7.60 4.44 3.58
N LYS A 31 6.47 5.16 3.52
CA LYS A 31 6.00 5.98 4.63
C LYS A 31 4.48 5.89 4.66
N LYS A 32 3.91 6.03 5.83
CA LYS A 32 2.46 6.02 5.99
C LYS A 32 1.93 7.34 6.51
N SER A 33 2.79 8.33 6.66
CA SER A 33 2.37 9.66 7.10
C SER A 33 3.24 10.71 6.42
N HIS A 34 2.66 11.88 6.24
CA HIS A 34 3.38 13.00 5.64
C HIS A 34 2.89 14.29 6.26
N ASP A 35 3.83 15.14 6.65
CA ASP A 35 3.53 16.46 7.20
C ASP A 35 3.90 17.49 6.15
N PHE A 36 2.89 18.20 5.64
CA PHE A 36 3.12 19.23 4.63
C PHE A 36 3.73 20.50 5.23
N GLY A 37 3.75 20.62 6.54
CA GLY A 37 4.20 21.85 7.17
C GLY A 37 3.20 22.96 6.97
N ASN A 38 3.70 24.18 6.85
CA ASN A 38 2.81 25.33 6.62
C ASN A 38 2.48 25.43 5.16
N ILE A 39 1.20 25.48 4.83
CA ILE A 39 0.75 25.64 3.46
C ILE A 39 -0.22 26.82 3.42
N LYS A 40 -0.25 27.51 2.29
CA LYS A 40 -1.09 28.70 2.17
C LYS A 40 -2.50 28.34 1.82
N GLU A 41 -3.45 28.96 2.48
CA GLU A 41 -4.85 28.71 2.26
C GLU A 41 -5.22 28.90 0.78
N ASN A 42 -4.68 29.94 0.16
CA ASN A 42 -4.97 30.26 -1.22
C ASN A 42 -3.90 29.74 -2.19
N GLY A 43 -3.07 28.82 -1.75
CA GLY A 43 -1.98 28.31 -2.57
C GLY A 43 -2.36 27.15 -3.47
N GLY A 44 -3.62 26.73 -3.41
CA GLY A 44 -4.07 25.61 -4.22
C GLY A 44 -3.87 24.26 -3.52
N PRO A 45 -4.36 23.20 -4.15
CA PRO A 45 -4.23 21.86 -3.56
C PRO A 45 -2.78 21.43 -3.41
N VAL A 46 -2.52 20.64 -2.38
CA VAL A 46 -1.21 20.02 -2.17
C VAL A 46 -1.38 18.51 -2.21
N SER A 47 -0.36 17.84 -2.69
CA SER A 47 -0.44 16.39 -2.86
C SER A 47 0.83 15.71 -2.37
N TYR A 48 0.69 14.48 -1.93
CA TYR A 48 1.83 13.65 -1.59
C TYR A 48 1.58 12.25 -2.14
N GLU A 49 2.64 11.60 -2.62
CA GLU A 49 2.54 10.26 -3.18
C GLU A 49 3.13 9.27 -2.19
N PHE A 50 2.27 8.43 -1.64
CA PHE A 50 2.71 7.36 -0.74
C PHE A 50 3.11 6.17 -1.59
N VAL A 51 4.42 5.95 -1.70
CA VAL A 51 4.96 4.89 -2.55
C VAL A 51 4.91 3.58 -1.79
N PHE A 52 4.53 2.53 -2.48
CA PHE A 52 4.53 1.19 -1.91
C PHE A 52 5.03 0.19 -2.94
N THR A 53 5.49 -0.95 -2.46
CA THR A 53 6.00 -2.03 -3.29
C THR A 53 5.29 -3.31 -2.92
N ASN A 54 5.00 -4.13 -3.93
CA ASN A 54 4.48 -5.46 -3.66
C ASN A 54 5.69 -6.38 -3.41
N GLU A 55 5.90 -6.73 -2.16
CA GLU A 55 7.00 -7.59 -1.77
C GLU A 55 6.59 -9.05 -1.69
N GLY A 56 5.40 -9.38 -2.11
CA GLY A 56 4.92 -10.74 -2.09
C GLY A 56 5.16 -11.44 -3.40
N GLU A 57 4.54 -12.59 -3.54
CA GLU A 57 4.69 -13.41 -4.74
C GLU A 57 3.41 -13.51 -5.54
N ARG A 58 2.36 -12.81 -5.15
CA ARG A 58 1.11 -12.75 -5.88
C ARG A 58 0.77 -11.31 -6.17
N PRO A 59 -0.06 -11.05 -7.17
CA PRO A 59 -0.43 -9.67 -7.49
C PRO A 59 -1.10 -8.99 -6.31
N LEU A 60 -0.73 -7.74 -6.08
CA LEU A 60 -1.30 -6.91 -5.03
C LEU A 60 -2.40 -6.05 -5.61
N VAL A 61 -3.55 -6.03 -4.97
CA VAL A 61 -4.68 -5.23 -5.43
C VAL A 61 -5.02 -4.21 -4.34
N ILE A 62 -5.08 -2.94 -4.74
CA ILE A 62 -5.61 -1.90 -3.86
C ILE A 62 -7.12 -1.89 -4.11
N ILE A 63 -7.87 -2.33 -3.12
CA ILE A 63 -9.32 -2.48 -3.28
C ILE A 63 -10.00 -1.13 -3.22
N SER A 64 -9.58 -0.28 -2.29
CA SER A 64 -10.16 1.05 -2.14
C SER A 64 -9.24 1.94 -1.33
N ALA A 65 -9.45 3.24 -1.46
CA ALA A 65 -8.79 4.23 -0.63
C ALA A 65 -9.83 5.29 -0.33
N THR A 66 -10.16 5.47 0.94
CA THR A 66 -11.24 6.34 1.36
C THR A 66 -10.73 7.37 2.36
N ALA A 67 -11.05 8.62 2.10
CA ALA A 67 -10.62 9.70 2.98
C ALA A 67 -11.64 9.96 4.07
N SER A 68 -11.14 10.53 5.17
CA SER A 68 -12.00 10.85 6.31
C SER A 68 -12.83 12.11 6.07
N CYS A 69 -12.51 12.91 5.05
CA CYS A 69 -13.31 14.09 4.74
C CYS A 69 -13.21 14.39 3.25
N GLY A 70 -14.18 15.17 2.75
CA GLY A 70 -14.19 15.54 1.33
C GLY A 70 -13.07 16.48 0.94
N CYS A 71 -12.34 17.02 1.92
CA CYS A 71 -11.21 17.89 1.64
C CYS A 71 -9.95 17.12 1.26
N THR A 72 -10.00 15.80 1.35
CA THR A 72 -8.86 14.93 1.09
C THR A 72 -9.27 13.95 0.00
N MET A 73 -8.50 13.90 -1.07
CA MET A 73 -8.87 13.10 -2.24
C MET A 73 -7.75 12.10 -2.55
N PRO A 74 -7.98 10.83 -2.27
CA PRO A 74 -7.00 9.80 -2.61
C PRO A 74 -7.20 9.30 -4.04
N SER A 75 -6.08 8.95 -4.69
CA SER A 75 -6.08 8.33 -6.01
C SER A 75 -5.14 7.14 -5.96
N TYR A 76 -5.56 6.01 -6.49
CA TYR A 76 -4.79 4.78 -6.36
C TYR A 76 -4.86 3.98 -7.66
N PRO A 77 -3.87 3.10 -7.88
CA PRO A 77 -3.87 2.30 -9.10
C PRO A 77 -5.00 1.29 -9.08
N LYS A 78 -5.69 1.18 -10.21
CA LYS A 78 -6.81 0.26 -10.33
C LYS A 78 -6.38 -1.11 -10.79
N ALA A 79 -5.23 -1.21 -11.44
CA ALA A 79 -4.72 -2.48 -11.94
C ALA A 79 -3.93 -3.19 -10.86
N PRO A 80 -3.87 -4.52 -10.89
CA PRO A 80 -3.04 -5.26 -9.93
C PRO A 80 -1.58 -4.90 -10.10
N ILE A 81 -0.85 -4.90 -8.98
CA ILE A 81 0.56 -4.59 -8.97
C ILE A 81 1.33 -5.90 -8.90
N ALA A 82 2.14 -6.17 -9.92
CA ALA A 82 2.89 -7.42 -9.99
C ALA A 82 3.93 -7.51 -8.88
N PRO A 83 4.33 -8.72 -8.53
CA PRO A 83 5.38 -8.90 -7.51
C PRO A 83 6.64 -8.12 -7.88
N GLY A 84 7.20 -7.44 -6.89
CA GLY A 84 8.42 -6.67 -7.07
C GLY A 84 8.22 -5.30 -7.66
N LYS A 85 6.99 -4.96 -8.04
CA LYS A 85 6.72 -3.65 -8.64
C LYS A 85 6.26 -2.66 -7.58
N SER A 86 6.49 -1.39 -7.88
CA SER A 86 6.11 -0.29 -6.99
C SER A 86 5.06 0.56 -7.65
N GLU A 87 4.19 1.13 -6.83
CA GLU A 87 3.17 2.06 -7.26
C GLU A 87 2.97 3.08 -6.14
N LYS A 88 2.00 3.95 -6.32
CA LYS A 88 1.79 5.01 -5.35
C LYS A 88 0.33 5.31 -5.18
N ILE A 89 -0.01 5.78 -3.99
CA ILE A 89 -1.32 6.32 -3.69
C ILE A 89 -1.12 7.81 -3.50
N ARG A 90 -1.75 8.60 -4.34
CA ARG A 90 -1.63 10.04 -4.29
C ARG A 90 -2.75 10.60 -3.45
N VAL A 91 -2.40 11.41 -2.47
CA VAL A 91 -3.38 12.02 -1.59
C VAL A 91 -3.28 13.52 -1.76
N THR A 92 -4.40 14.14 -2.12
CA THR A 92 -4.49 15.58 -2.36
C THR A 92 -5.33 16.22 -1.27
N TYR A 93 -4.84 17.32 -0.72
CA TYR A 93 -5.55 18.07 0.31
C TYR A 93 -5.94 19.44 -0.23
N LEU A 94 -7.18 19.84 0.05
CA LEU A 94 -7.72 21.12 -0.41
C LEU A 94 -7.74 22.10 0.77
N PRO A 95 -6.81 23.05 0.83
CA PRO A 95 -6.70 23.91 2.00
C PRO A 95 -7.65 25.11 2.01
N LYS A 96 -8.27 25.42 0.88
CA LYS A 96 -9.10 26.60 0.78
C LYS A 96 -10.25 26.57 1.78
N GLY A 97 -10.38 27.64 2.55
CA GLY A 97 -11.44 27.73 3.53
C GLY A 97 -11.20 26.92 4.79
N ARG A 98 -9.98 26.42 4.99
CA ARG A 98 -9.68 25.53 6.11
C ARG A 98 -8.43 25.96 6.85
N PRO A 99 -8.36 27.20 7.35
CA PRO A 99 -7.16 27.65 8.06
C PRO A 99 -6.98 26.87 9.36
N GLY A 100 -5.73 26.70 9.77
CA GLY A 100 -5.38 26.03 11.01
C GLY A 100 -4.80 24.66 10.75
N GLU A 101 -4.56 23.96 11.85
CA GLU A 101 -3.97 22.63 11.78
C GLU A 101 -4.93 21.63 11.16
N PHE A 102 -4.39 20.70 10.40
CA PHE A 102 -5.19 19.59 9.92
C PHE A 102 -4.43 18.28 10.12
N ASN A 103 -5.21 17.22 10.29
CA ASN A 103 -4.68 15.87 10.40
C ASN A 103 -5.77 14.96 9.82
N LYS A 104 -5.52 14.50 8.61
CA LYS A 104 -6.51 13.72 7.90
C LYS A 104 -5.98 12.32 7.64
N SER A 105 -6.88 11.38 7.53
CA SER A 105 -6.48 10.00 7.30
C SER A 105 -7.15 9.47 6.05
N VAL A 106 -6.46 8.52 5.41
CA VAL A 106 -6.97 7.79 4.26
C VAL A 106 -6.88 6.31 4.60
N ARG A 107 -8.01 5.62 4.54
CA ARG A 107 -8.03 4.21 4.80
C ARG A 107 -7.89 3.47 3.50
N VAL A 108 -6.86 2.64 3.42
CA VAL A 108 -6.55 1.86 2.23
C VAL A 108 -6.88 0.41 2.51
N ARG A 109 -7.61 -0.23 1.58
CA ARG A 109 -7.92 -1.64 1.69
C ARG A 109 -7.20 -2.39 0.60
N THR A 110 -6.61 -3.52 0.97
CA THR A 110 -5.81 -4.31 0.04
C THR A 110 -6.18 -5.78 0.17
N ASN A 111 -5.65 -6.58 -0.76
CA ASN A 111 -5.79 -8.03 -0.67
C ASN A 111 -4.63 -8.69 0.07
N ASP A 112 -3.76 -7.90 0.71
CA ASP A 112 -2.70 -8.45 1.56
C ASP A 112 -3.35 -9.00 2.83
N PRO A 113 -3.26 -10.31 3.08
CA PRO A 113 -3.98 -10.89 4.22
C PRO A 113 -3.54 -10.36 5.58
N LYS A 114 -2.31 -9.84 5.67
CA LYS A 114 -1.82 -9.29 6.92
C LYS A 114 -2.02 -7.78 7.02
N ASN A 115 -2.36 -7.14 5.92
CA ASN A 115 -2.54 -5.69 5.89
C ASN A 115 -3.77 -5.35 5.06
N LYS A 116 -4.90 -5.92 5.45
CA LYS A 116 -6.14 -5.68 4.71
C LYS A 116 -6.58 -4.24 4.78
N LYS A 117 -6.23 -3.57 5.88
CA LYS A 117 -6.54 -2.15 6.06
C LYS A 117 -5.30 -1.45 6.53
N ILE A 118 -4.96 -0.36 5.85
CA ILE A 118 -3.81 0.45 6.20
C ILE A 118 -4.30 1.88 6.25
N THR A 119 -3.85 2.63 7.25
CA THR A 119 -4.23 4.03 7.38
C THR A 119 -3.04 4.89 7.03
N LEU A 120 -3.22 5.80 6.08
CA LEU A 120 -2.24 6.81 5.74
C LEU A 120 -2.68 8.12 6.37
N HIS A 121 -1.73 8.92 6.76
CA HIS A 121 -2.02 10.20 7.44
C HIS A 121 -1.33 11.34 6.74
N ILE A 122 -2.04 12.46 6.60
CA ILE A 122 -1.44 13.72 6.19
C ILE A 122 -1.75 14.75 7.24
N SER A 123 -0.84 15.69 7.41
CA SER A 123 -1.01 16.73 8.41
C SER A 123 -0.33 18.01 7.94
N GLY A 124 -0.58 19.08 8.63
CA GLY A 124 0.05 20.34 8.33
C GLY A 124 -0.71 21.47 8.97
N VAL A 125 -0.32 22.69 8.61
CA VAL A 125 -0.97 23.91 9.09
C VAL A 125 -1.28 24.76 7.88
N VAL A 126 -2.56 25.11 7.73
CA VAL A 126 -2.98 26.02 6.67
C VAL A 126 -2.90 27.44 7.22
N VAL A 127 -2.07 28.26 6.58
CA VAL A 127 -1.92 29.66 7.01
C VAL A 127 -2.64 30.56 6.03
N PRO A 128 -3.29 31.62 6.55
CA PRO A 128 -4.08 32.53 5.71
C PRO A 128 -3.25 33.29 4.70
#